data_943932ed672c5025c56bbe8309976057
#
_entry.id   943932ed672c5025c56bbe8309976057
#
_cell.length_a   1.000
_cell.length_b   1.000
_cell.length_c   1.000
_cell.angle_alpha   90.00
_cell.angle_beta   90.00
_cell.angle_gamma   90.00
#
_symmetry.space_group_name_H-M   'P 1'
#
loop_
_entity.id
_entity.type
_entity.pdbx_description
1 polymer ?
#
loop_
_entity_poly.entity_id
_entity_poly.type
_entity_poly.pdbx_seq_one_letter_code
_entity_poly.pdbx_strand_id
1 'polypeptide(L)'
;SGLETDQDMGNYERFLEMDLGPYDYMTSGMIYKHVIEKERNMGYKGKCVEAIPHITEEIVRRWQKSADNHKSDISLIEIGGTIGDYQNILFIEAARTLKIKHPEDVCFVMVSYLPVPGSLGEMKTRPTQNAVRQLNSYGVQPDIIIARGAHPLDFKRKEKIALSCAIPVENVVSAPDIKSIYDVPINFEKDKISSTILKTLHLKSRKHNGELHEWKKFVEKRAKAKHTLNVAVVGKYFDTGDYVLSDAYVSV
;
A
#
# COMPACT_ATOMS: atom_id res chain seq x y z
N SER A 1 -18.30 -5.85 4.37
CA SER A 1 -18.20 -4.57 5.10
C SER A 1 -19.52 -3.78 5.11
N GLY A 2 -20.43 -4.03 4.16
CA GLY A 2 -21.68 -3.27 3.99
C GLY A 2 -21.46 -1.81 3.52
N LEU A 3 -20.26 -1.48 3.09
CA LEU A 3 -19.88 -0.19 2.54
C LEU A 3 -19.54 -0.36 1.07
N GLU A 4 -19.74 0.69 0.29
CA GLU A 4 -19.16 0.80 -1.05
C GLU A 4 -17.66 1.06 -0.90
N THR A 5 -16.85 0.12 -1.37
CA THR A 5 -15.39 0.12 -1.22
C THR A 5 -14.72 -0.18 -2.55
N ASP A 6 -13.41 0.10 -2.65
CA ASP A 6 -12.60 -0.34 -3.77
C ASP A 6 -12.49 -1.87 -3.83
N GLN A 7 -12.31 -2.40 -5.03
CA GLN A 7 -12.18 -3.84 -5.30
C GLN A 7 -10.90 -4.45 -4.67
N ASP A 8 -9.91 -3.63 -4.36
CA ASP A 8 -8.67 -4.05 -3.68
C ASP A 8 -8.92 -4.68 -2.32
N MET A 9 -10.01 -4.30 -1.64
CA MET A 9 -10.41 -4.91 -0.37
C MET A 9 -10.57 -6.43 -0.47
N GLY A 10 -11.11 -6.95 -1.56
CA GLY A 10 -11.22 -8.40 -1.79
C GLY A 10 -9.85 -9.08 -1.95
N ASN A 11 -8.86 -8.38 -2.47
CA ASN A 11 -7.48 -8.88 -2.52
C ASN A 11 -6.88 -8.94 -1.11
N TYR A 12 -7.11 -7.93 -0.26
CA TYR A 12 -6.62 -7.95 1.12
C TYR A 12 -7.24 -9.10 1.91
N GLU A 13 -8.56 -9.30 1.82
CA GLU A 13 -9.26 -10.43 2.46
C GLU A 13 -8.66 -11.77 2.04
N ARG A 14 -8.38 -11.93 0.74
CA ARG A 14 -7.78 -13.16 0.19
C ARG A 14 -6.38 -13.43 0.72
N PHE A 15 -5.52 -12.43 0.80
CA PHE A 15 -4.14 -12.60 1.26
C PHE A 15 -4.03 -12.70 2.78
N LEU A 16 -4.95 -12.10 3.52
CA LEU A 16 -4.97 -12.11 4.98
C LEU A 16 -5.83 -13.26 5.54
N GLU A 17 -6.62 -13.94 4.69
CA GLU A 17 -7.59 -14.99 5.09
C GLU A 17 -8.53 -14.51 6.20
N MET A 18 -9.01 -13.25 6.10
CA MET A 18 -9.89 -12.63 7.06
C MET A 18 -10.90 -11.71 6.39
N ASP A 19 -12.09 -11.59 6.99
CA ASP A 19 -13.09 -10.61 6.57
C ASP A 19 -12.73 -9.23 7.10
N LEU A 20 -12.81 -8.23 6.23
CA LEU A 20 -12.61 -6.83 6.58
C LEU A 20 -13.93 -6.15 6.93
N GLY A 21 -13.89 -5.28 7.94
CA GLY A 21 -15.04 -4.62 8.50
C GLY A 21 -15.13 -3.12 8.12
N PRO A 22 -16.15 -2.41 8.67
CA PRO A 22 -16.38 -1.00 8.37
C PRO A 22 -15.27 -0.06 8.83
N TYR A 23 -14.36 -0.51 9.69
CA TYR A 23 -13.23 0.29 10.19
C TYR A 23 -11.95 0.11 9.37
N ASP A 24 -11.93 -0.86 8.46
CA ASP A 24 -10.76 -1.20 7.66
C ASP A 24 -10.69 -0.41 6.35
N TYR A 25 -11.71 0.41 6.10
CA TYR A 25 -11.78 1.29 4.94
C TYR A 25 -12.30 2.66 5.34
N MET A 26 -11.72 3.72 4.80
CA MET A 26 -12.17 5.09 5.01
C MET A 26 -11.92 5.97 3.79
N THR A 27 -12.82 6.91 3.57
CA THR A 27 -12.67 7.97 2.57
C THR A 27 -12.51 9.33 3.23
N SER A 28 -11.99 10.31 2.49
CA SER A 28 -11.94 11.71 2.94
C SER A 28 -13.31 12.22 3.37
N GLY A 29 -14.37 11.88 2.60
CA GLY A 29 -15.75 12.27 2.92
C GLY A 29 -16.22 11.72 4.26
N MET A 30 -15.91 10.46 4.59
CA MET A 30 -16.25 9.87 5.88
C MET A 30 -15.56 10.58 7.04
N ILE A 31 -14.30 10.97 6.87
CA ILE A 31 -13.53 11.71 7.88
C ILE A 31 -14.11 13.10 8.08
N TYR A 32 -14.31 13.85 6.99
CA TYR A 32 -14.87 15.21 7.06
C TYR A 32 -16.25 15.23 7.69
N LYS A 33 -17.13 14.33 7.27
CA LYS A 33 -18.46 14.20 7.85
C LYS A 33 -18.39 14.00 9.36
N HIS A 34 -17.56 13.07 9.83
CA HIS A 34 -17.39 12.79 11.27
C HIS A 34 -16.91 14.03 12.05
N VAL A 35 -15.90 14.73 11.54
CA VAL A 35 -15.34 15.91 12.21
C VAL A 35 -16.35 17.04 12.25
N ILE A 36 -17.08 17.30 11.15
CA ILE A 36 -18.14 18.31 11.07
C ILE A 36 -19.29 17.97 12.04
N GLU A 37 -19.77 16.74 12.04
CA GLU A 37 -20.84 16.32 12.96
C GLU A 37 -20.42 16.45 14.42
N LYS A 38 -19.19 16.06 14.76
CA LYS A 38 -18.64 16.21 16.10
C LYS A 38 -18.52 17.68 16.53
N GLU A 39 -18.10 18.55 15.60
CA GLU A 39 -18.06 20.00 15.85
C GLU A 39 -19.46 20.56 16.12
N ARG A 40 -20.42 20.27 15.23
CA ARG A 40 -21.82 20.73 15.35
C ARG A 40 -22.50 20.26 16.63
N ASN A 41 -22.12 19.08 17.12
CA ASN A 41 -22.63 18.51 18.38
C ASN A 41 -21.78 18.90 19.60
N MET A 42 -21.01 19.99 19.53
CA MET A 42 -20.16 20.50 20.62
C MET A 42 -19.11 19.50 21.13
N GLY A 43 -18.76 18.49 20.33
CA GLY A 43 -17.77 17.47 20.71
C GLY A 43 -16.37 18.01 20.92
N TYR A 44 -16.07 19.21 20.44
CA TYR A 44 -14.81 19.93 20.67
C TYR A 44 -14.94 21.03 21.73
N LYS A 45 -16.08 21.10 22.45
CA LYS A 45 -16.31 22.03 23.59
C LYS A 45 -16.05 23.51 23.24
N GLY A 46 -16.45 23.93 22.04
CA GLY A 46 -16.29 25.31 21.55
C GLY A 46 -14.88 25.70 21.08
N LYS A 47 -13.95 24.74 20.98
CA LYS A 47 -12.65 24.99 20.35
C LYS A 47 -12.80 25.20 18.85
N CYS A 48 -11.93 26.02 18.26
CA CYS A 48 -11.81 26.14 16.82
C CYS A 48 -11.36 24.79 16.22
N VAL A 49 -12.07 24.33 15.19
CA VAL A 49 -11.78 23.06 14.52
C VAL A 49 -11.07 23.34 13.19
N GLU A 50 -9.91 22.75 13.04
CA GLU A 50 -9.02 22.96 11.90
C GLU A 50 -8.71 21.60 11.22
N ALA A 51 -8.22 21.65 9.98
CA ALA A 51 -7.80 20.44 9.27
C ALA A 51 -6.70 19.69 10.05
N ILE A 52 -5.74 20.44 10.57
CA ILE A 52 -4.70 19.94 11.47
C ILE A 52 -4.88 20.66 12.81
N PRO A 53 -5.05 19.95 13.96
CA PRO A 53 -4.88 18.50 14.10
C PRO A 53 -6.16 17.66 13.95
N HIS A 54 -7.36 18.22 13.88
CA HIS A 54 -8.61 17.50 14.14
C HIS A 54 -8.93 16.41 13.11
N ILE A 55 -8.67 16.67 11.80
CA ILE A 55 -8.85 15.68 10.75
C ILE A 55 -7.76 14.62 10.82
N THR A 56 -6.51 15.01 11.03
CA THR A 56 -5.40 14.05 11.13
C THR A 56 -5.50 13.17 12.37
N GLU A 57 -5.98 13.69 13.50
CA GLU A 57 -6.27 12.90 14.71
C GLU A 57 -7.39 11.89 14.46
N GLU A 58 -8.45 12.26 13.75
CA GLU A 58 -9.53 11.33 13.40
C GLU A 58 -9.04 10.21 12.50
N ILE A 59 -8.17 10.51 11.51
CA ILE A 59 -7.54 9.50 10.66
C ILE A 59 -6.74 8.49 11.52
N VAL A 60 -5.84 8.98 12.36
CA VAL A 60 -5.04 8.11 13.26
C VAL A 60 -5.92 7.30 14.19
N ARG A 61 -6.97 7.91 14.77
CA ARG A 61 -7.93 7.21 15.62
C ARG A 61 -8.60 6.03 14.91
N ARG A 62 -8.93 6.19 13.62
CA ARG A 62 -9.53 5.11 12.83
C ARG A 62 -8.53 4.00 12.53
N TRP A 63 -7.29 4.31 12.20
CA TRP A 63 -6.24 3.31 12.04
C TRP A 63 -6.04 2.48 13.31
N GLN A 64 -5.95 3.15 14.46
CA GLN A 64 -5.86 2.46 15.75
C GLN A 64 -7.10 1.60 16.03
N LYS A 65 -8.31 2.10 15.72
CA LYS A 65 -9.54 1.35 15.90
C LYS A 65 -9.59 0.09 15.06
N SER A 66 -9.11 0.13 13.82
CA SER A 66 -8.98 -1.07 12.97
C SER A 66 -8.00 -2.07 13.60
N ALA A 67 -6.82 -1.61 14.00
CA ALA A 67 -5.81 -2.46 14.66
C ALA A 67 -6.36 -3.13 15.93
N ASP A 68 -7.06 -2.37 16.78
CA ASP A 68 -7.64 -2.87 18.02
C ASP A 68 -8.74 -3.92 17.76
N ASN A 69 -9.59 -3.69 16.75
CA ASN A 69 -10.66 -4.61 16.40
C ASN A 69 -10.12 -5.99 15.97
N HIS A 70 -9.02 -6.00 15.24
CA HIS A 70 -8.37 -7.23 14.78
C HIS A 70 -7.31 -7.76 15.75
N LYS A 71 -7.01 -7.01 16.84
CA LYS A 71 -5.90 -7.32 17.77
C LYS A 71 -4.58 -7.53 17.03
N SER A 72 -4.33 -6.67 16.06
CA SER A 72 -3.21 -6.80 15.14
C SER A 72 -1.89 -6.42 15.80
N ASP A 73 -0.86 -7.25 15.65
CA ASP A 73 0.53 -6.91 16.00
C ASP A 73 1.12 -5.92 14.98
N ILE A 74 0.70 -6.00 13.72
CA ILE A 74 1.14 -5.14 12.61
C ILE A 74 -0.09 -4.72 11.81
N SER A 75 -0.20 -3.44 11.50
CA SER A 75 -1.23 -2.88 10.61
C SER A 75 -0.61 -2.42 9.30
N LEU A 76 -1.18 -2.85 8.18
CA LEU A 76 -0.83 -2.37 6.84
C LEU A 76 -1.82 -1.27 6.45
N ILE A 77 -1.32 -0.06 6.26
CA ILE A 77 -2.15 1.10 5.91
C ILE A 77 -1.79 1.52 4.49
N GLU A 78 -2.76 1.43 3.59
CA GLU A 78 -2.62 1.97 2.24
C GLU A 78 -3.20 3.38 2.18
N ILE A 79 -2.40 4.33 1.69
CA ILE A 79 -2.84 5.67 1.35
C ILE A 79 -2.99 5.73 -0.18
N GLY A 80 -4.23 5.76 -0.65
CA GLY A 80 -4.55 5.76 -2.06
C GLY A 80 -4.23 7.09 -2.77
N GLY A 81 -4.13 7.02 -4.09
CA GLY A 81 -3.82 8.16 -4.96
C GLY A 81 -2.32 8.36 -5.18
N THR A 82 -2.00 9.36 -6.00
CA THR A 82 -0.63 9.73 -6.33
C THR A 82 -0.08 10.73 -5.30
N ILE A 83 1.20 10.63 -4.97
CA ILE A 83 1.87 11.59 -4.10
C ILE A 83 1.75 12.97 -4.74
N GLY A 84 1.17 13.92 -3.99
CA GLY A 84 0.89 15.26 -4.47
C GLY A 84 -0.58 15.56 -4.73
N ASP A 85 -1.42 14.56 -4.76
CA ASP A 85 -2.87 14.74 -4.88
C ASP A 85 -3.43 15.38 -3.61
N TYR A 86 -4.32 16.36 -3.77
CA TYR A 86 -4.92 17.07 -2.63
C TYR A 86 -5.71 16.15 -1.69
N GLN A 87 -6.32 15.10 -2.21
CA GLN A 87 -7.15 14.19 -1.43
C GLN A 87 -6.36 13.34 -0.43
N ASN A 88 -5.06 13.11 -0.64
CA ASN A 88 -4.25 12.28 0.23
C ASN A 88 -3.32 13.03 1.19
N ILE A 89 -3.18 14.36 1.04
CA ILE A 89 -2.25 15.18 1.83
C ILE A 89 -2.51 15.04 3.33
N LEU A 90 -3.77 15.05 3.77
CA LEU A 90 -4.10 14.94 5.19
C LEU A 90 -3.83 13.54 5.77
N PHE A 91 -3.91 12.50 4.93
CA PHE A 91 -3.52 11.15 5.32
C PHE A 91 -2.00 11.02 5.45
N ILE A 92 -1.25 11.62 4.53
CA ILE A 92 0.22 11.69 4.60
C ILE A 92 0.64 12.47 5.85
N GLU A 93 -0.02 13.58 6.17
CA GLU A 93 0.24 14.37 7.38
C GLU A 93 -0.10 13.59 8.66
N ALA A 94 -1.18 12.82 8.67
CA ALA A 94 -1.52 11.92 9.77
C ALA A 94 -0.43 10.86 9.98
N ALA A 95 0.04 10.24 8.90
CA ALA A 95 1.12 9.25 8.93
C ALA A 95 2.45 9.86 9.41
N ARG A 96 2.79 11.07 8.93
CA ARG A 96 3.96 11.83 9.38
C ARG A 96 3.90 12.11 10.87
N THR A 97 2.76 12.58 11.36
CA THR A 97 2.54 12.85 12.79
C THR A 97 2.67 11.59 13.64
N LEU A 98 2.16 10.45 13.13
CA LEU A 98 2.29 9.16 13.79
C LEU A 98 3.75 8.73 13.89
N LYS A 99 4.53 8.85 12.79
CA LYS A 99 5.97 8.55 12.78
C LYS A 99 6.76 9.42 13.76
N ILE A 100 6.41 10.70 13.89
CA ILE A 100 7.09 11.61 14.86
C ILE A 100 6.82 11.17 16.30
N LYS A 101 5.61 10.72 16.59
CA LYS A 101 5.23 10.26 17.94
C LYS A 101 5.80 8.86 18.25
N HIS A 102 5.89 8.02 17.27
CA HIS A 102 6.29 6.61 17.36
C HIS A 102 7.31 6.26 16.26
N PRO A 103 8.54 6.79 16.35
CA PRO A 103 9.53 6.71 15.26
C PRO A 103 9.97 5.29 14.94
N GLU A 104 9.92 4.36 15.90
CA GLU A 104 10.33 2.96 15.72
C GLU A 104 9.17 2.06 15.28
N ASP A 105 7.92 2.51 15.43
CA ASP A 105 6.73 1.69 15.17
C ASP A 105 6.14 1.92 13.77
N VAL A 106 6.67 2.86 12.98
CA VAL A 106 6.14 3.21 11.66
C VAL A 106 7.20 3.01 10.59
N CYS A 107 6.86 2.28 9.55
CA CYS A 107 7.68 2.07 8.36
C CYS A 107 6.96 2.63 7.12
N PHE A 108 7.60 3.57 6.42
CA PHE A 108 7.07 4.12 5.18
C PHE A 108 7.54 3.32 3.98
N VAL A 109 6.58 2.70 3.30
CA VAL A 109 6.84 1.96 2.06
C VAL A 109 6.24 2.75 0.90
N MET A 110 7.09 3.19 -0.01
CA MET A 110 6.65 3.89 -1.22
C MET A 110 6.60 2.93 -2.40
N VAL A 111 5.43 2.81 -3.02
CA VAL A 111 5.27 2.09 -4.29
C VAL A 111 5.41 3.07 -5.43
N SER A 112 6.30 2.82 -6.37
CA SER A 112 6.55 3.70 -7.52
C SER A 112 6.67 2.92 -8.82
N TYR A 113 6.20 3.53 -9.92
CA TYR A 113 6.30 2.95 -11.25
C TYR A 113 7.52 3.48 -12.00
N LEU A 114 8.22 2.57 -12.67
CA LEU A 114 9.38 2.84 -13.51
C LEU A 114 9.00 2.63 -14.98
N PRO A 115 8.64 3.69 -15.71
CA PRO A 115 8.24 3.55 -17.09
C PRO A 115 9.39 3.12 -18.00
N VAL A 116 9.07 2.31 -19.00
CA VAL A 116 9.95 1.94 -20.10
C VAL A 116 9.37 2.57 -21.36
N PRO A 117 9.84 3.75 -21.80
CA PRO A 117 9.36 4.36 -23.05
C PRO A 117 9.67 3.46 -24.24
N GLY A 118 8.67 3.17 -25.08
CA GLY A 118 8.77 2.21 -26.16
C GLY A 118 9.89 2.50 -27.17
N SER A 119 10.21 3.77 -27.41
CA SER A 119 11.27 4.21 -28.31
C SER A 119 12.69 4.00 -27.76
N LEU A 120 12.87 3.88 -26.45
CA LEU A 120 14.18 3.84 -25.81
C LEU A 120 14.51 2.48 -25.18
N GLY A 121 13.50 1.65 -24.89
CA GLY A 121 13.68 0.34 -24.24
C GLY A 121 14.35 0.38 -22.85
N GLU A 122 14.62 1.57 -22.33
CA GLU A 122 15.31 1.78 -21.05
C GLU A 122 14.34 2.19 -19.95
N MET A 123 14.40 1.49 -18.82
CA MET A 123 13.62 1.81 -17.62
C MET A 123 14.10 3.15 -17.02
N LYS A 124 13.19 4.07 -16.80
CA LYS A 124 13.49 5.41 -16.27
C LYS A 124 13.24 5.51 -14.78
N THR A 125 14.25 5.91 -14.02
CA THR A 125 14.20 6.08 -12.56
C THR A 125 13.82 7.50 -12.11
N ARG A 126 13.81 8.47 -13.01
CA ARG A 126 13.52 9.88 -12.68
C ARG A 126 12.13 10.10 -12.07
N PRO A 127 11.05 9.47 -12.57
CA PRO A 127 9.73 9.62 -11.94
C PRO A 127 9.73 9.24 -10.45
N THR A 128 10.34 8.11 -10.09
CA THR A 128 10.50 7.68 -8.71
C THR A 128 11.27 8.71 -7.88
N GLN A 129 12.40 9.22 -8.39
CA GLN A 129 13.19 10.25 -7.69
C GLN A 129 12.38 11.52 -7.45
N ASN A 130 11.57 11.96 -8.42
CA ASN A 130 10.72 13.14 -8.25
C ASN A 130 9.59 12.90 -7.24
N ALA A 131 8.96 11.74 -7.26
CA ALA A 131 7.93 11.37 -6.30
C ALA A 131 8.48 11.32 -4.86
N VAL A 132 9.70 10.78 -4.66
CA VAL A 132 10.36 10.80 -3.34
C VAL A 132 10.64 12.25 -2.91
N ARG A 133 11.14 13.11 -3.78
CA ARG A 133 11.38 14.53 -3.45
C ARG A 133 10.09 15.23 -3.03
N GLN A 134 8.99 14.95 -3.70
CA GLN A 134 7.69 15.49 -3.34
C GLN A 134 7.23 14.95 -1.98
N LEU A 135 7.39 13.67 -1.70
CA LEU A 135 7.09 13.09 -0.40
C LEU A 135 7.95 13.72 0.72
N ASN A 136 9.25 13.95 0.44
CA ASN A 136 10.15 14.64 1.36
C ASN A 136 9.70 16.09 1.63
N SER A 137 9.10 16.79 0.66
CA SER A 137 8.57 18.14 0.89
C SER A 137 7.39 18.16 1.87
N TYR A 138 6.72 17.03 2.09
CA TYR A 138 5.72 16.84 3.15
C TYR A 138 6.35 16.37 4.49
N GLY A 139 7.67 16.29 4.57
CA GLY A 139 8.38 15.85 5.78
C GLY A 139 8.34 14.32 5.99
N VAL A 140 8.11 13.56 4.94
CA VAL A 140 8.11 12.09 4.98
C VAL A 140 9.26 11.55 4.12
N GLN A 141 10.13 10.75 4.73
CA GLN A 141 11.19 10.00 4.05
C GLN A 141 10.75 8.53 3.94
N PRO A 142 10.68 7.93 2.75
CA PRO A 142 10.39 6.50 2.65
C PRO A 142 11.54 5.67 3.25
N ASP A 143 11.19 4.65 4.00
CA ASP A 143 12.13 3.65 4.52
C ASP A 143 12.44 2.60 3.45
N ILE A 144 11.44 2.25 2.63
CA ILE A 144 11.53 1.22 1.59
C ILE A 144 10.89 1.77 0.31
N ILE A 145 11.46 1.45 -0.85
CA ILE A 145 10.87 1.74 -2.16
C ILE A 145 10.60 0.42 -2.89
N ILE A 146 9.33 0.16 -3.21
CA ILE A 146 8.92 -0.91 -4.11
C ILE A 146 8.83 -0.34 -5.52
N ALA A 147 9.77 -0.72 -6.36
CA ALA A 147 9.91 -0.20 -7.71
C ALA A 147 9.24 -1.15 -8.73
N ARG A 148 8.04 -0.78 -9.16
CA ARG A 148 7.28 -1.50 -10.18
C ARG A 148 7.76 -1.17 -11.59
N GLY A 149 7.79 -2.17 -12.46
CA GLY A 149 8.15 -1.95 -13.86
C GLY A 149 7.99 -3.22 -14.70
N ALA A 150 8.07 -3.09 -16.02
CA ALA A 150 7.92 -4.21 -16.95
C ALA A 150 8.99 -5.32 -16.77
N HIS A 151 10.16 -4.94 -16.22
CA HIS A 151 11.29 -5.86 -16.07
C HIS A 151 11.87 -5.78 -14.64
N PRO A 152 12.57 -6.83 -14.17
CA PRO A 152 13.30 -6.78 -12.91
C PRO A 152 14.34 -5.66 -12.90
N LEU A 153 14.53 -5.02 -11.75
CA LEU A 153 15.60 -4.06 -11.53
C LEU A 153 16.95 -4.74 -11.44
N ASP A 154 17.91 -4.26 -12.22
CA ASP A 154 19.31 -4.60 -12.04
C ASP A 154 19.92 -3.83 -10.85
N PHE A 155 21.06 -4.32 -10.38
CA PHE A 155 21.77 -3.72 -9.23
C PHE A 155 22.13 -2.26 -9.47
N LYS A 156 22.60 -1.89 -10.66
CA LYS A 156 22.97 -0.52 -11.02
C LYS A 156 21.81 0.47 -10.91
N ARG A 157 20.58 0.03 -11.30
CA ARG A 157 19.38 0.85 -11.15
C ARG A 157 18.94 0.94 -9.71
N LYS A 158 19.08 -0.14 -8.92
CA LYS A 158 18.84 -0.10 -7.47
C LYS A 158 19.77 0.89 -6.77
N GLU A 159 21.07 0.86 -7.05
CA GLU A 159 22.03 1.83 -6.52
C GLU A 159 21.67 3.27 -6.89
N LYS A 160 21.29 3.52 -8.14
CA LYS A 160 20.88 4.85 -8.60
C LYS A 160 19.64 5.37 -7.87
N ILE A 161 18.65 4.52 -7.63
CA ILE A 161 17.46 4.89 -6.85
C ILE A 161 17.86 5.13 -5.41
N ALA A 162 18.58 4.22 -4.78
CA ALA A 162 19.03 4.29 -3.41
C ALA A 162 19.78 5.59 -3.11
N LEU A 163 20.80 5.91 -3.93
CA LEU A 163 21.57 7.13 -3.82
C LEU A 163 20.71 8.40 -3.99
N SER A 164 19.85 8.41 -5.02
CA SER A 164 19.04 9.59 -5.34
C SER A 164 17.91 9.83 -4.34
N CYS A 165 17.46 8.80 -3.63
CA CYS A 165 16.37 8.81 -2.68
C CYS A 165 16.83 8.73 -1.21
N ALA A 166 18.15 8.72 -0.98
CA ALA A 166 18.80 8.68 0.34
C ALA A 166 18.31 7.49 1.21
N ILE A 167 18.24 6.29 0.60
CA ILE A 167 17.91 5.04 1.30
C ILE A 167 18.98 3.98 1.03
N PRO A 168 19.14 2.97 1.90
CA PRO A 168 20.01 1.82 1.64
C PRO A 168 19.60 1.06 0.38
N VAL A 169 20.58 0.52 -0.36
CA VAL A 169 20.29 -0.22 -1.61
C VAL A 169 19.43 -1.47 -1.39
N GLU A 170 19.57 -2.13 -0.25
CA GLU A 170 18.78 -3.27 0.17
C GLU A 170 17.30 -2.93 0.42
N ASN A 171 16.98 -1.65 0.61
CA ASN A 171 15.62 -1.16 0.80
C ASN A 171 14.92 -0.81 -0.54
N VAL A 172 15.60 -1.01 -1.67
CA VAL A 172 15.01 -0.90 -3.01
C VAL A 172 14.59 -2.28 -3.49
N VAL A 173 13.27 -2.54 -3.47
CA VAL A 173 12.67 -3.82 -3.84
C VAL A 173 12.21 -3.79 -5.29
N SER A 174 12.57 -4.80 -6.05
CA SER A 174 12.15 -4.96 -7.45
C SER A 174 10.77 -5.61 -7.53
N ALA A 175 9.84 -4.97 -8.22
CA ALA A 175 8.49 -5.46 -8.47
C ALA A 175 8.19 -5.50 -9.97
N PRO A 176 8.76 -6.47 -10.71
CA PRO A 176 8.46 -6.64 -12.14
C PRO A 176 7.04 -7.10 -12.35
N ASP A 177 6.51 -6.84 -13.55
CA ASP A 177 5.22 -7.40 -13.96
C ASP A 177 5.27 -8.93 -13.92
N ILE A 178 4.23 -9.50 -13.36
CA ILE A 178 4.10 -10.94 -13.11
C ILE A 178 2.77 -11.46 -13.67
N LYS A 179 2.73 -12.76 -13.94
CA LYS A 179 1.53 -13.40 -14.54
C LYS A 179 0.38 -13.58 -13.55
N SER A 180 0.66 -13.56 -12.27
CA SER A 180 -0.34 -13.79 -11.24
C SER A 180 0.03 -13.07 -9.95
N ILE A 181 -0.96 -12.45 -9.30
CA ILE A 181 -0.79 -11.78 -8.00
C ILE A 181 -0.23 -12.72 -6.93
N TYR A 182 -0.49 -14.02 -7.02
CA TYR A 182 0.05 -15.01 -6.08
C TYR A 182 1.57 -15.19 -6.17
N ASP A 183 2.20 -14.72 -7.22
CA ASP A 183 3.66 -14.74 -7.39
C ASP A 183 4.34 -13.56 -6.66
N VAL A 184 3.57 -12.52 -6.25
CA VAL A 184 4.08 -11.30 -5.60
C VAL A 184 4.89 -11.60 -4.35
N PRO A 185 4.41 -12.37 -3.35
CA PRO A 185 5.18 -12.64 -2.14
C PRO A 185 6.51 -13.33 -2.43
N ILE A 186 6.51 -14.31 -3.35
CA ILE A 186 7.73 -15.01 -3.76
C ILE A 186 8.72 -14.06 -4.44
N ASN A 187 8.21 -13.15 -5.27
CA ASN A 187 9.06 -12.18 -5.94
C ASN A 187 9.69 -11.19 -4.96
N PHE A 188 8.93 -10.69 -4.01
CA PHE A 188 9.42 -9.75 -3.00
C PHE A 188 10.48 -10.37 -2.08
N GLU A 189 10.37 -11.66 -1.77
CA GLU A 189 11.38 -12.36 -0.95
C GLU A 189 12.72 -12.57 -1.66
N LYS A 190 12.81 -12.41 -2.98
CA LYS A 190 14.11 -12.35 -3.67
C LYS A 190 14.95 -11.17 -3.19
N ASP A 191 14.31 -10.08 -2.83
CA ASP A 191 14.91 -8.87 -2.26
C ASP A 191 14.79 -8.81 -0.72
N LYS A 192 14.36 -9.91 -0.08
CA LYS A 192 14.27 -10.06 1.38
C LYS A 192 13.43 -8.97 2.06
N ILE A 193 12.30 -8.57 1.44
CA ILE A 193 11.45 -7.49 1.96
C ILE A 193 11.00 -7.73 3.41
N SER A 194 10.66 -8.96 3.75
CA SER A 194 10.23 -9.32 5.12
C SER A 194 11.32 -8.98 6.15
N SER A 195 12.56 -9.35 5.86
CA SER A 195 13.69 -9.04 6.75
C SER A 195 13.96 -7.54 6.85
N THR A 196 13.78 -6.80 5.74
CA THR A 196 13.94 -5.35 5.71
C THR A 196 12.88 -4.66 6.55
N ILE A 197 11.60 -5.04 6.42
CA ILE A 197 10.50 -4.49 7.22
C ILE A 197 10.72 -4.76 8.70
N LEU A 198 11.03 -6.02 9.08
CA LEU A 198 11.27 -6.39 10.48
C LEU A 198 12.45 -5.61 11.06
N LYS A 199 13.53 -5.41 10.30
CA LYS A 199 14.67 -4.60 10.72
C LYS A 199 14.29 -3.13 10.94
N THR A 200 13.51 -2.55 10.03
CA THR A 200 13.06 -1.16 10.10
C THR A 200 12.15 -0.91 11.30
N LEU A 201 11.31 -1.89 11.65
CA LEU A 201 10.40 -1.84 12.80
C LEU A 201 11.02 -2.41 14.09
N HIS A 202 12.32 -2.72 14.10
CA HIS A 202 13.00 -3.32 15.26
C HIS A 202 12.37 -4.62 15.80
N LEU A 203 11.65 -5.33 14.91
CA LEU A 203 10.97 -6.57 15.25
C LEU A 203 11.87 -7.79 15.05
N LYS A 204 11.72 -8.79 15.91
CA LYS A 204 12.41 -10.06 15.76
C LYS A 204 11.62 -10.99 14.86
N SER A 205 12.30 -11.65 13.92
CA SER A 205 11.69 -12.72 13.15
C SER A 205 11.27 -13.86 14.08
N ARG A 206 9.99 -14.23 14.05
CA ARG A 206 9.57 -15.51 14.61
C ARG A 206 10.06 -16.61 13.67
N LYS A 207 10.71 -17.64 14.19
CA LYS A 207 11.14 -18.80 13.40
C LYS A 207 9.92 -19.66 12.97
N HIS A 208 9.11 -19.11 12.08
CA HIS A 208 8.07 -19.87 11.38
C HIS A 208 8.56 -20.16 9.96
N ASN A 209 9.22 -21.30 9.79
CA ASN A 209 9.73 -21.73 8.49
C ASN A 209 8.63 -22.29 7.57
N GLY A 210 7.36 -22.23 7.97
CA GLY A 210 6.27 -22.92 7.28
C GLY A 210 5.53 -22.07 6.24
N GLU A 211 5.15 -20.85 6.58
CA GLU A 211 4.16 -20.09 5.79
C GLU A 211 4.62 -19.77 4.37
N LEU A 212 5.82 -19.23 4.19
CA LEU A 212 6.36 -18.99 2.84
C LEU A 212 6.59 -20.28 2.06
N HIS A 213 6.90 -21.39 2.75
CA HIS A 213 7.07 -22.69 2.12
C HIS A 213 5.73 -23.25 1.61
N GLU A 214 4.68 -23.17 2.41
CA GLU A 214 3.34 -23.57 1.98
C GLU A 214 2.83 -22.67 0.81
N TRP A 215 3.10 -21.37 0.89
CA TRP A 215 2.79 -20.46 -0.22
C TRP A 215 3.53 -20.83 -1.51
N LYS A 216 4.81 -21.18 -1.43
CA LYS A 216 5.58 -21.67 -2.59
C LYS A 216 4.95 -22.93 -3.18
N LYS A 217 4.58 -23.91 -2.34
CA LYS A 217 3.89 -25.12 -2.82
C LYS A 217 2.57 -24.80 -3.53
N PHE A 218 1.80 -23.87 -2.97
CA PHE A 218 0.56 -23.40 -3.60
C PHE A 218 0.82 -22.81 -4.98
N VAL A 219 1.77 -21.89 -5.11
CA VAL A 219 2.15 -21.26 -6.40
C VAL A 219 2.64 -22.30 -7.39
N GLU A 220 3.47 -23.26 -6.98
CA GLU A 220 3.95 -24.36 -7.83
C GLU A 220 2.80 -25.27 -8.29
N LYS A 221 1.87 -25.61 -7.39
CA LYS A 221 0.69 -26.41 -7.71
C LYS A 221 -0.17 -25.71 -8.76
N ARG A 222 -0.42 -24.41 -8.56
CA ARG A 222 -1.16 -23.58 -9.52
C ARG A 222 -0.48 -23.56 -10.88
N ALA A 223 0.84 -23.37 -10.94
CA ALA A 223 1.59 -23.35 -12.21
C ALA A 223 1.55 -24.67 -12.97
N LYS A 224 1.33 -25.79 -12.27
CA LYS A 224 1.22 -27.15 -12.85
C LYS A 224 -0.23 -27.53 -13.21
N ALA A 225 -1.21 -26.69 -12.91
CA ALA A 225 -2.61 -26.97 -13.21
C ALA A 225 -2.84 -27.12 -14.72
N LYS A 226 -3.48 -28.22 -15.13
CA LYS A 226 -3.72 -28.57 -16.54
C LYS A 226 -5.16 -28.35 -16.97
N HIS A 227 -6.08 -28.28 -16.02
CA HIS A 227 -7.51 -28.16 -16.30
C HIS A 227 -7.91 -26.69 -16.29
N THR A 228 -8.70 -26.30 -17.29
CA THR A 228 -9.29 -24.96 -17.40
C THR A 228 -10.76 -25.04 -17.02
N LEU A 229 -11.20 -24.12 -16.19
CA LEU A 229 -12.60 -23.89 -15.89
C LEU A 229 -13.03 -22.56 -16.52
N ASN A 230 -14.23 -22.56 -17.11
CA ASN A 230 -14.85 -21.34 -17.58
C ASN A 230 -15.81 -20.83 -16.50
N VAL A 231 -15.54 -19.63 -15.98
CA VAL A 231 -16.40 -18.97 -15.02
C VAL A 231 -16.96 -17.72 -15.68
N ALA A 232 -18.27 -17.59 -15.66
CA ALA A 232 -18.96 -16.38 -16.14
C ALA A 232 -19.07 -15.38 -15.01
N VAL A 233 -18.48 -14.20 -15.17
CA VAL A 233 -18.66 -13.07 -14.28
C VAL A 233 -19.66 -12.11 -14.91
N VAL A 234 -20.81 -11.90 -14.27
CA VAL A 234 -21.85 -10.96 -14.70
C VAL A 234 -21.70 -9.69 -13.89
N GLY A 235 -21.27 -8.64 -14.52
CA GLY A 235 -21.00 -7.36 -13.86
C GLY A 235 -21.64 -6.18 -14.58
N LYS A 236 -21.75 -5.05 -13.90
CA LYS A 236 -22.37 -3.83 -14.40
C LYS A 236 -21.36 -2.91 -15.10
N TYR A 237 -20.08 -2.97 -14.74
CA TYR A 237 -19.08 -1.96 -15.11
C TYR A 237 -17.94 -2.53 -15.99
N PHE A 238 -18.25 -3.50 -16.85
CA PHE A 238 -17.24 -4.07 -17.76
C PHE A 238 -16.92 -3.19 -18.95
N ASP A 239 -17.90 -2.41 -19.41
CA ASP A 239 -17.80 -1.57 -20.59
C ASP A 239 -17.98 -0.10 -20.19
N THR A 240 -16.98 0.71 -20.47
CA THR A 240 -16.96 2.14 -20.19
C THR A 240 -16.80 2.98 -21.46
N GLY A 241 -17.14 2.42 -22.64
CA GLY A 241 -17.02 3.06 -23.93
C GLY A 241 -15.84 2.50 -24.74
N ASP A 242 -14.81 3.31 -25.01
CA ASP A 242 -13.72 2.93 -25.91
C ASP A 242 -12.71 1.92 -25.32
N TYR A 243 -12.83 1.57 -24.05
CA TYR A 243 -11.94 0.60 -23.37
C TYR A 243 -12.67 -0.21 -22.29
N VAL A 244 -12.11 -1.38 -22.00
CA VAL A 244 -12.61 -2.26 -20.91
C VAL A 244 -11.92 -1.88 -19.62
N LEU A 245 -12.72 -1.57 -18.59
CA LEU A 245 -12.23 -1.29 -17.23
C LEU A 245 -11.94 -2.62 -16.52
N SER A 246 -10.73 -3.12 -16.68
CA SER A 246 -10.35 -4.46 -16.20
C SER A 246 -10.20 -4.56 -14.68
N ASP A 247 -10.01 -3.44 -13.98
CA ASP A 247 -9.85 -3.39 -12.52
C ASP A 247 -11.17 -3.25 -11.76
N ALA A 248 -12.29 -2.98 -12.44
CA ALA A 248 -13.61 -2.89 -11.80
C ALA A 248 -14.00 -4.15 -11.00
N TYR A 249 -13.47 -5.31 -11.37
CA TYR A 249 -13.68 -6.60 -10.72
C TYR A 249 -12.36 -7.35 -10.47
N VAL A 250 -11.28 -6.62 -10.23
CA VAL A 250 -9.92 -7.19 -10.15
C VAL A 250 -9.75 -8.24 -9.04
N SER A 251 -10.55 -8.16 -7.99
CA SER A 251 -10.50 -9.12 -6.87
C SER A 251 -11.40 -10.35 -7.07
N VAL A 252 -12.24 -10.37 -8.11
CA VAL A 252 -13.13 -11.49 -8.44
C VAL A 252 -12.42 -12.48 -9.38
#